data_c2018530565bbbfc0ec1df5e3cd4cda1
#
_entry.id   c2018530565bbbfc0ec1df5e3cd4cda1
#
_cell.length_a   1.000
_cell.length_b   1.000
_cell.length_c   1.000
_cell.angle_alpha   90.00
_cell.angle_beta   90.00
_cell.angle_gamma   90.00
#
_symmetry.space_group_name_H-M   'P 1'
#
loop_
_entity.id
_entity.type
_entity.pdbx_description
1 polymer ?
#
loop_
_entity_poly.entity_id
_entity_poly.type
_entity_poly.pdbx_seq_one_letter_code
_entity_poly.pdbx_strand_id
1 'polypeptide(L)'
;MTDSCDIDGYDVISSKIKEKLGLSKSPVAVKFVLRPEDIPEGIKKIDEGARHCEMVQKASRGEIFYATGEEQVCKGGAAALGLVEPPEKVKTGEMYLGLGRFSSLLSAKRTIDAIPKIEHMMYALMYAP
;
A
#
# COMPACT_ATOMS: atom_id res chain seq x y z
N MET A 1 23.05 -10.76 10.26
CA MET A 1 21.98 -11.77 10.33
C MET A 1 21.05 -11.54 9.17
N THR A 2 21.16 -12.34 8.18
CA THR A 2 20.13 -12.46 7.18
C THR A 2 19.02 -13.29 7.80
N ASP A 3 17.97 -12.64 8.27
CA ASP A 3 16.71 -13.32 8.34
C ASP A 3 16.41 -13.77 6.91
N SER A 4 16.71 -15.01 6.62
CA SER A 4 16.13 -15.68 5.49
C SER A 4 14.63 -15.57 5.74
N CYS A 5 13.99 -14.63 5.07
CA CYS A 5 12.56 -14.58 5.01
C CYS A 5 12.16 -15.98 4.59
N ASP A 6 11.58 -16.73 5.50
CA ASP A 6 11.16 -18.10 5.25
C ASP A 6 10.00 -18.03 4.25
N ILE A 7 10.35 -17.98 2.97
CA ILE A 7 9.39 -17.90 1.86
C ILE A 7 8.42 -19.08 1.95
N ASP A 8 8.92 -20.23 2.36
CA ASP A 8 8.09 -21.43 2.55
C ASP A 8 7.05 -21.21 3.66
N GLY A 9 7.41 -20.47 4.72
CA GLY A 9 6.49 -20.12 5.80
C GLY A 9 5.35 -19.21 5.33
N TYR A 10 5.65 -18.22 4.49
CA TYR A 10 4.62 -17.32 3.93
C TYR A 10 3.68 -18.03 2.98
N ASP A 11 4.16 -18.94 2.16
CA ASP A 11 3.32 -19.75 1.27
C ASP A 11 2.36 -20.64 2.05
N VAL A 12 2.83 -21.23 3.15
CA VAL A 12 1.98 -22.04 4.04
C VAL A 12 0.90 -21.17 4.69
N ILE A 13 1.25 -19.99 5.19
CA ILE A 13 0.30 -19.05 5.80
C ILE A 13 -0.73 -18.59 4.77
N SER A 14 -0.29 -18.20 3.58
CA SER A 14 -1.17 -17.79 2.49
C SER A 14 -2.19 -18.87 2.13
N SER A 15 -1.73 -20.12 2.00
CA SER A 15 -2.60 -21.27 1.70
C SER A 15 -3.62 -21.52 2.80
N LYS A 16 -3.22 -21.42 4.06
CA LYS A 16 -4.12 -21.58 5.21
C LYS A 16 -5.19 -20.48 5.26
N ILE A 17 -4.81 -19.23 5.03
CA ILE A 17 -5.75 -18.10 5.00
C ILE A 17 -6.76 -18.30 3.87
N LYS A 18 -6.29 -18.66 2.68
CA LYS A 18 -7.12 -18.90 1.52
C LYS A 18 -8.16 -20.00 1.78
N GLU A 19 -7.73 -21.11 2.35
CA GLU A 19 -8.59 -22.23 2.69
C GLU A 19 -9.60 -21.86 3.77
N LYS A 20 -9.15 -21.29 4.88
CA LYS A 20 -10.00 -20.99 6.04
C LYS A 20 -11.06 -19.92 5.74
N LEU A 21 -10.75 -18.96 4.89
CA LEU A 21 -11.67 -17.88 4.51
C LEU A 21 -12.43 -18.18 3.20
N GLY A 22 -12.14 -19.28 2.53
CA GLY A 22 -12.78 -19.63 1.26
C GLY A 22 -12.48 -18.62 0.15
N LEU A 23 -11.28 -18.08 0.11
CA LEU A 23 -10.91 -17.06 -0.87
C LEU A 23 -10.71 -17.68 -2.25
N SER A 24 -11.23 -17.02 -3.29
CA SER A 24 -11.00 -17.42 -4.68
C SER A 24 -9.61 -17.04 -5.20
N LYS A 25 -8.98 -16.06 -4.57
CA LYS A 25 -7.64 -15.57 -4.91
C LYS A 25 -6.74 -15.65 -3.69
N SER A 26 -5.43 -15.75 -3.94
CA SER A 26 -4.44 -15.74 -2.86
C SER A 26 -4.40 -14.39 -2.15
N PRO A 27 -4.13 -14.36 -0.83
CA PRO A 27 -3.77 -13.14 -0.13
C PRO A 27 -2.57 -12.47 -0.80
N VAL A 28 -2.48 -11.17 -0.67
CA VAL A 28 -1.37 -10.38 -1.18
C VAL A 28 -0.43 -10.00 -0.04
N ALA A 29 0.85 -10.22 -0.22
CA ALA A 29 1.88 -9.73 0.67
C ALA A 29 2.27 -8.31 0.27
N VAL A 30 2.27 -7.39 1.23
CA VAL A 30 2.74 -6.02 1.03
C VAL A 30 3.89 -5.78 1.99
N LYS A 31 5.06 -5.45 1.46
CA LYS A 31 6.27 -5.19 2.25
C LYS A 31 6.66 -3.72 2.17
N PHE A 32 6.86 -3.09 3.31
CA PHE A 32 7.43 -1.75 3.40
C PHE A 32 8.92 -1.80 3.12
N VAL A 33 9.39 -0.95 2.21
CA VAL A 33 10.80 -0.86 1.82
C VAL A 33 11.32 0.52 2.20
N LEU A 34 12.31 0.55 3.08
CA LEU A 34 12.89 1.80 3.58
C LEU A 34 13.93 2.39 2.62
N ARG A 35 14.68 1.57 1.93
CA ARG A 35 15.81 1.97 1.09
C ARG A 35 15.77 1.25 -0.26
N PRO A 36 16.25 1.91 -1.33
CA PRO A 36 16.30 1.28 -2.66
C PRO A 36 17.04 -0.06 -2.69
N GLU A 37 18.14 -0.17 -1.92
CA GLU A 37 18.96 -1.39 -1.85
C GLU A 37 18.25 -2.56 -1.15
N ASP A 38 17.15 -2.33 -0.47
CA ASP A 38 16.36 -3.39 0.18
C ASP A 38 15.41 -4.09 -0.80
N ILE A 39 15.32 -3.63 -2.03
CA ILE A 39 14.53 -4.30 -3.08
C ILE A 39 15.35 -5.45 -3.64
N PRO A 40 14.84 -6.69 -3.59
CA PRO A 40 15.54 -7.84 -4.14
C PRO A 40 15.84 -7.69 -5.64
N GLU A 41 16.97 -8.22 -6.05
CA GLU A 41 17.33 -8.27 -7.47
C GLU A 41 16.26 -9.00 -8.28
N GLY A 42 15.92 -8.47 -9.44
CA GLY A 42 14.91 -9.05 -10.32
C GLY A 42 13.50 -8.55 -10.09
N ILE A 43 13.23 -7.84 -8.99
CA ILE A 43 11.92 -7.22 -8.77
C ILE A 43 11.89 -5.87 -9.49
N LYS A 44 10.93 -5.71 -10.39
CA LYS A 44 10.78 -4.51 -11.21
C LYS A 44 9.75 -3.55 -10.62
N LYS A 45 9.96 -2.27 -10.92
CA LYS A 45 8.97 -1.25 -10.61
C LYS A 45 7.75 -1.41 -11.51
N ILE A 46 6.55 -1.10 -11.00
CA ILE A 46 5.32 -1.11 -11.78
C ILE A 46 5.45 -0.17 -13.00
N ASP A 47 4.94 -0.58 -14.13
CA ASP A 47 5.08 0.18 -15.39
C ASP A 47 4.20 1.42 -15.43
N GLU A 48 3.01 1.33 -14.86
CA GLU A 48 2.03 2.41 -14.87
C GLU A 48 1.62 2.78 -13.46
N GLY A 49 1.37 4.08 -13.23
CA GLY A 49 0.81 4.55 -11.97
C GLY A 49 -0.55 3.93 -11.69
N ALA A 50 -0.81 3.60 -10.43
CA ALA A 50 -2.06 3.04 -9.99
C ALA A 50 -2.33 3.41 -8.53
N ARG A 51 -3.55 3.23 -8.09
CA ARG A 51 -3.88 3.35 -6.67
C ARG A 51 -3.43 2.09 -5.92
N HIS A 52 -3.19 2.22 -4.63
CA HIS A 52 -2.78 1.07 -3.81
C HIS A 52 -3.75 -0.12 -3.95
N CYS A 53 -5.06 0.13 -3.94
CA CYS A 53 -6.05 -0.93 -4.11
C CYS A 53 -5.96 -1.65 -5.46
N GLU A 54 -5.62 -0.93 -6.52
CA GLU A 54 -5.39 -1.51 -7.85
C GLU A 54 -4.11 -2.33 -7.88
N MET A 55 -3.07 -1.88 -7.18
CA MET A 55 -1.81 -2.62 -7.05
C MET A 55 -2.01 -3.94 -6.30
N VAL A 56 -2.80 -3.94 -5.24
CA VAL A 56 -3.18 -5.17 -4.52
C VAL A 56 -3.93 -6.13 -5.46
N GLN A 57 -4.84 -5.63 -6.27
CA GLN A 57 -5.53 -6.46 -7.26
C GLN A 57 -4.59 -7.07 -8.30
N LYS A 58 -3.62 -6.30 -8.80
CA LYS A 58 -2.59 -6.82 -9.72
C LYS A 58 -1.79 -7.96 -9.09
N ALA A 59 -1.32 -7.76 -7.87
CA ALA A 59 -0.58 -8.79 -7.14
C ALA A 59 -1.44 -10.03 -6.88
N SER A 60 -2.72 -9.88 -6.61
CA SER A 60 -3.64 -11.03 -6.43
C SER A 60 -3.78 -11.88 -7.68
N ARG A 61 -3.43 -11.33 -8.84
CA ARG A 61 -3.43 -12.05 -10.14
C ARG A 61 -2.08 -12.67 -10.48
N GLY A 62 -1.10 -12.58 -9.57
CA GLY A 62 0.22 -13.21 -9.72
C GLY A 62 1.36 -12.27 -10.07
N GLU A 63 1.12 -10.96 -10.19
CA GLU A 63 2.18 -10.01 -10.49
C GLU A 63 3.01 -9.69 -9.25
N ILE A 64 4.32 -9.59 -9.43
CA ILE A 64 5.29 -9.20 -8.39
C ILE A 64 5.98 -7.93 -8.86
N PHE A 65 5.91 -6.87 -8.06
CA PHE A 65 6.48 -5.58 -8.41
C PHE A 65 6.66 -4.71 -7.16
N TYR A 66 7.31 -3.57 -7.32
CA TYR A 66 7.32 -2.52 -6.31
C TYR A 66 6.83 -1.19 -6.91
N ALA A 67 6.39 -0.28 -6.05
CA ALA A 67 6.00 1.06 -6.42
C ALA A 67 6.48 2.07 -5.38
N THR A 68 7.01 3.19 -5.85
CA THR A 68 7.35 4.33 -4.99
C THR A 68 6.17 5.27 -4.86
N GLY A 69 6.33 6.37 -4.13
CA GLY A 69 5.29 7.38 -4.03
C GLY A 69 4.90 8.03 -5.37
N GLU A 70 5.81 8.02 -6.35
CA GLU A 70 5.53 8.58 -7.68
C GLU A 70 4.48 7.81 -8.44
N GLU A 71 4.51 6.48 -8.34
CA GLU A 71 3.56 5.60 -9.03
C GLU A 71 2.23 5.47 -8.30
N GLN A 72 2.14 5.92 -7.05
CA GLN A 72 0.89 5.94 -6.29
C GLN A 72 0.01 7.11 -6.73
N VAL A 73 -1.02 6.81 -7.49
CA VAL A 73 -1.94 7.83 -8.03
C VAL A 73 -2.79 8.45 -6.92
N CYS A 74 -3.22 7.65 -5.94
CA CYS A 74 -3.95 8.15 -4.78
C CYS A 74 -2.98 8.73 -3.75
N LYS A 75 -2.81 10.04 -3.75
CA LYS A 75 -1.84 10.71 -2.86
C LYS A 75 -2.25 10.68 -1.39
N GLY A 76 -3.53 10.63 -1.09
CA GLY A 76 -4.02 10.43 0.26
C GLY A 76 -3.63 9.07 0.83
N GLY A 77 -3.81 8.02 0.05
CA GLY A 77 -3.37 6.67 0.42
C GLY A 77 -1.85 6.57 0.52
N ALA A 78 -1.13 7.15 -0.43
CA ALA A 78 0.33 7.18 -0.41
C ALA A 78 0.88 7.91 0.83
N ALA A 79 0.25 9.00 1.23
CA ALA A 79 0.63 9.74 2.44
C ALA A 79 0.39 8.90 3.70
N ALA A 80 -0.74 8.21 3.80
CA ALA A 80 -1.04 7.32 4.93
C ALA A 80 -0.03 6.17 5.04
N LEU A 81 0.51 5.72 3.93
CA LEU A 81 1.52 4.64 3.85
C LEU A 81 2.96 5.15 4.02
N GLY A 82 3.16 6.43 4.24
CA GLY A 82 4.49 7.02 4.44
C GLY A 82 5.32 7.18 3.16
N LEU A 83 4.70 7.09 1.99
CA LEU A 83 5.39 7.19 0.69
C LEU A 83 5.57 8.62 0.19
N VAL A 84 4.69 9.52 0.58
CA VAL A 84 4.75 10.94 0.21
C VAL A 84 4.30 11.82 1.37
N GLU A 85 4.71 13.07 1.35
CA GLU A 85 4.11 14.07 2.24
C GLU A 85 2.65 14.30 1.87
N PRO A 86 1.75 14.42 2.84
CA PRO A 86 0.34 14.64 2.52
C PRO A 86 0.16 16.00 1.80
N PRO A 87 -0.50 16.01 0.63
CA PRO A 87 -0.87 17.26 -0.02
C PRO A 87 -1.74 18.13 0.89
N GLU A 88 -1.71 19.44 0.71
CA GLU A 88 -2.44 20.38 1.56
C GLU A 88 -3.94 20.08 1.61
N LYS A 89 -4.55 19.79 0.47
CA LYS A 89 -5.98 19.44 0.42
C LYS A 89 -6.32 18.12 1.14
N VAL A 90 -5.37 17.24 1.30
CA VAL A 90 -5.51 16.04 2.13
C VAL A 90 -5.49 16.42 3.61
N LYS A 91 -4.53 17.26 4.01
CA LYS A 91 -4.40 17.72 5.41
C LYS A 91 -5.63 18.48 5.90
N THR A 92 -6.22 19.31 5.05
CA THR A 92 -7.41 20.12 5.40
C THR A 92 -8.71 19.33 5.34
N GLY A 93 -8.72 18.19 4.67
CA GLY A 93 -9.93 17.42 4.39
C GLY A 93 -10.71 17.84 3.15
N GLU A 94 -10.29 18.90 2.45
CA GLU A 94 -10.96 19.43 1.27
C GLU A 94 -11.12 18.39 0.16
N MET A 95 -10.10 17.57 -0.06
CA MET A 95 -10.14 16.53 -1.07
C MET A 95 -11.27 15.52 -0.79
N TYR A 96 -11.43 15.11 0.46
CA TYR A 96 -12.44 14.13 0.85
C TYR A 96 -13.84 14.72 0.88
N LEU A 97 -13.94 16.00 1.25
CA LEU A 97 -15.23 16.73 1.12
C LEU A 97 -15.67 16.79 -0.34
N GLY A 98 -14.74 17.09 -1.26
CA GLY A 98 -14.99 17.13 -2.70
C GLY A 98 -15.44 15.79 -3.29
N LEU A 99 -15.08 14.68 -2.66
CA LEU A 99 -15.54 13.33 -3.05
C LEU A 99 -16.97 13.01 -2.58
N GLY A 100 -17.62 13.94 -1.86
CA GLY A 100 -18.99 13.76 -1.40
C GLY A 100 -19.18 12.75 -0.27
N ARG A 101 -18.11 12.38 0.43
CA ARG A 101 -18.16 11.36 1.49
C ARG A 101 -18.42 11.91 2.88
N PHE A 102 -18.35 13.22 3.05
CA PHE A 102 -18.55 13.91 4.31
C PHE A 102 -19.53 15.07 4.16
N SER A 103 -20.29 15.33 5.21
CA SER A 103 -21.27 16.41 5.21
C SER A 103 -20.66 17.78 5.48
N SER A 104 -19.45 17.84 6.03
CA SER A 104 -18.77 19.10 6.35
C SER A 104 -17.26 18.96 6.31
N LEU A 105 -16.57 20.07 6.13
CA LEU A 105 -15.10 20.13 6.15
C LEU A 105 -14.57 19.70 7.52
N LEU A 106 -15.25 20.09 8.60
CA LEU A 106 -14.85 19.70 9.96
C LEU A 106 -14.88 18.18 10.16
N SER A 107 -15.94 17.52 9.69
CA SER A 107 -16.04 16.05 9.76
C SER A 107 -14.95 15.37 8.95
N ALA A 108 -14.68 15.86 7.74
CA ALA A 108 -13.61 15.35 6.89
C ALA A 108 -12.25 15.51 7.58
N LYS A 109 -11.95 16.68 8.10
CA LYS A 109 -10.67 16.95 8.78
C LYS A 109 -10.48 16.09 10.01
N ARG A 110 -11.51 15.96 10.87
CA ARG A 110 -11.46 15.11 12.06
C ARG A 110 -11.18 13.65 11.71
N THR A 111 -11.78 13.16 10.64
CA THR A 111 -11.56 11.80 10.18
C THR A 111 -10.12 11.61 9.69
N ILE A 112 -9.61 12.56 8.89
CA ILE A 112 -8.23 12.52 8.38
C ILE A 112 -7.22 12.57 9.54
N ASP A 113 -7.44 13.44 10.52
CA ASP A 113 -6.56 13.57 11.68
C ASP A 113 -6.54 12.30 12.54
N ALA A 114 -7.63 11.53 12.54
CA ALA A 114 -7.76 10.28 13.28
C ALA A 114 -7.16 9.05 12.58
N ILE A 115 -6.87 9.13 11.27
CA ILE A 115 -6.27 8.02 10.53
C ILE A 115 -4.84 7.79 11.02
N PRO A 116 -4.50 6.56 11.45
CA PRO A 116 -3.12 6.22 11.75
C PRO A 116 -2.22 6.42 10.51
N LYS A 117 -1.06 7.02 10.72
CA LYS A 117 -0.10 7.31 9.65
C LYS A 117 1.25 6.72 10.00
N ILE A 118 1.98 6.32 8.97
CA ILE A 118 3.37 5.92 9.12
C ILE A 118 4.22 7.18 9.12
N GLU A 119 4.94 7.42 10.23
CA GLU A 119 5.70 8.66 10.44
C GLU A 119 6.93 8.78 9.55
N HIS A 120 7.52 7.65 9.18
CA HIS A 120 8.74 7.64 8.38
C HIS A 120 8.44 7.56 6.89
N MET A 121 9.21 8.29 6.10
CA MET A 121 9.12 8.19 4.65
C MET A 121 9.61 6.82 4.19
N MET A 122 8.72 6.07 3.60
CA MET A 122 9.06 4.81 2.94
C MET A 122 9.57 5.09 1.53
N TYR A 123 10.56 4.32 1.08
CA TYR A 123 11.00 4.39 -0.30
C TYR A 123 9.96 3.79 -1.26
N ALA A 124 9.47 2.61 -0.92
CA ALA A 124 8.53 1.89 -1.77
C ALA A 124 7.69 0.88 -0.98
N LEU A 125 6.68 0.35 -1.64
CA LEU A 125 5.99 -0.88 -1.24
C LEU A 125 6.24 -1.95 -2.28
N MET A 126 6.52 -3.17 -1.83
CA MET A 126 6.56 -4.37 -2.67
C MET A 126 5.25 -5.12 -2.54
N TYR A 127 4.78 -5.66 -3.66
CA TYR A 127 3.54 -6.42 -3.76
C TYR A 127 3.83 -7.79 -4.37
N ALA A 128 3.29 -8.84 -3.76
CA ALA A 128 3.40 -10.21 -4.25
C ALA A 128 2.17 -11.04 -3.85
N PRO A 129 1.80 -12.05 -4.64
CA PRO A 129 0.72 -12.94 -4.24
C PRO A 129 1.07 -13.83 -3.04
#